data_8d57d9a8bf7dc0bd76b68b92db467d0b
#
_entry.id   8d57d9a8bf7dc0bd76b68b92db467d0b
#
_cell.length_a   1.000
_cell.length_b   1.000
_cell.length_c   1.000
_cell.angle_alpha   90.00
_cell.angle_beta   90.00
_cell.angle_gamma   90.00
#
_symmetry.space_group_name_H-M   'P 1'
#
loop_
_entity.id
_entity.type
_entity.pdbx_description
1 polymer ?
#
loop_
_entity_poly.entity_id
_entity_poly.type
_entity_poly.pdbx_seq_one_letter_code
_entity_poly.pdbx_strand_id
1 'polypeptide(L)'
;MPNIDIAYIPIVGRGLQINIICALHGIDAKYMMSKPMGDDFDKNTEAPFGTIPWLKDHSNGIELNDSLAIVQYLVTKYPGPLTPTSTENAALSAMYWSWAQDYYSFVLSPFHDIITGHNEPFWRNLRLTDTLAEGGK
;
A
#
# COMPACT_ATOMS: atom_id res chain seq x y z
N MET A 1 1.22 -13.56 21.12
CA MET A 1 1.95 -13.37 19.85
C MET A 1 1.04 -12.58 18.92
N PRO A 2 1.57 -11.65 18.13
CA PRO A 2 0.77 -10.93 17.15
C PRO A 2 0.05 -11.92 16.21
N ASN A 3 -1.22 -11.63 15.91
CA ASN A 3 -2.00 -12.43 14.97
C ASN A 3 -1.89 -11.91 13.53
N ILE A 4 -1.25 -10.75 13.36
CA ILE A 4 -1.11 -10.06 12.08
C ILE A 4 0.37 -9.94 11.74
N ASP A 5 0.74 -10.40 10.55
CA ASP A 5 2.03 -10.07 9.93
C ASP A 5 1.82 -9.02 8.83
N ILE A 6 2.68 -8.02 8.77
CA ILE A 6 2.68 -6.96 7.76
C ILE A 6 4.07 -6.86 7.15
N ALA A 7 4.18 -6.99 5.83
CA ALA A 7 5.44 -6.80 5.13
C ALA A 7 5.44 -5.49 4.33
N TYR A 8 6.47 -4.68 4.52
CA TYR A 8 6.72 -3.45 3.78
C TYR A 8 8.21 -3.09 3.80
N ILE A 9 8.58 -2.05 3.08
CA ILE A 9 9.93 -1.43 3.12
C ILE A 9 9.94 -0.22 4.08
N PRO A 10 11.11 0.17 4.63
CA PRO A 10 11.19 1.21 5.66
C PRO A 10 11.14 2.63 5.08
N ILE A 11 10.11 2.93 4.31
CA ILE A 11 9.89 4.25 3.73
C ILE A 11 8.52 4.79 4.10
N VAL A 12 8.40 6.12 4.08
CA VAL A 12 7.11 6.79 4.15
C VAL A 12 6.38 6.57 2.84
N GLY A 13 5.41 5.66 2.84
CA GLY A 13 4.71 5.24 1.64
C GLY A 13 3.38 4.56 1.97
N ARG A 14 2.92 3.70 1.08
CA ARG A 14 1.63 3.00 1.21
C ARG A 14 1.50 2.14 2.46
N GLY A 15 2.61 1.72 3.10
CA GLY A 15 2.61 1.01 4.37
C GLY A 15 2.40 1.91 5.60
N LEU A 16 2.73 3.21 5.52
CA LEU A 16 2.61 4.11 6.67
C LEU A 16 1.19 4.18 7.22
N GLN A 17 0.20 4.28 6.36
CA GLN A 17 -1.22 4.34 6.76
C GLN A 17 -1.67 3.08 7.50
N ILE A 18 -1.14 1.92 7.12
CA ILE A 18 -1.43 0.64 7.78
C ILE A 18 -0.87 0.69 9.21
N ASN A 19 0.36 1.18 9.37
CA ASN A 19 0.98 1.34 10.67
C ASN A 19 0.21 2.32 11.57
N ILE A 20 -0.27 3.43 11.00
CA ILE A 20 -1.11 4.40 11.73
C ILE A 20 -2.40 3.75 12.20
N ILE A 21 -3.07 2.98 11.34
CA ILE A 21 -4.31 2.27 11.71
C ILE A 21 -4.02 1.26 12.80
N CYS A 22 -2.99 0.44 12.67
CA CYS A 22 -2.63 -0.51 13.71
C CYS A 22 -2.40 0.18 15.06
N ALA A 23 -1.68 1.29 15.08
CA ALA A 23 -1.41 2.06 16.29
C ALA A 23 -2.70 2.64 16.90
N LEU A 24 -3.56 3.27 16.10
CA LEU A 24 -4.79 3.91 16.60
C LEU A 24 -5.85 2.91 17.04
N HIS A 25 -5.90 1.73 16.42
CA HIS A 25 -6.86 0.68 16.74
C HIS A 25 -6.33 -0.34 17.75
N GLY A 26 -5.09 -0.17 18.26
CA GLY A 26 -4.49 -1.09 19.22
C GLY A 26 -4.22 -2.48 18.65
N ILE A 27 -3.94 -2.58 17.36
CA ILE A 27 -3.68 -3.85 16.67
C ILE A 27 -2.22 -4.22 16.87
N ASP A 28 -1.99 -5.36 17.52
CA ASP A 28 -0.65 -5.93 17.65
C ASP A 28 -0.27 -6.66 16.35
N ALA A 29 0.72 -6.11 15.64
CA ALA A 29 1.18 -6.64 14.37
C ALA A 29 2.70 -6.85 14.38
N LYS A 30 3.15 -7.95 13.78
CA LYS A 30 4.56 -8.17 13.48
C LYS A 30 4.89 -7.53 12.14
N TYR A 31 5.86 -6.61 12.16
CA TYR A 31 6.35 -5.98 10.94
C TYR A 31 7.56 -6.71 10.40
N MET A 32 7.52 -7.02 9.11
CA MET A 32 8.58 -7.69 8.37
C MET A 32 9.15 -6.77 7.31
N MET A 33 10.48 -6.73 7.23
CA MET A 33 11.19 -5.91 6.24
C MET A 33 11.27 -6.68 4.92
N SER A 34 10.64 -6.13 3.88
CA SER A 34 10.66 -6.75 2.54
C SER A 34 11.94 -6.43 1.78
N LYS A 35 12.40 -7.39 0.96
CA LYS A 35 13.45 -7.15 -0.04
C LYS A 35 13.08 -5.99 -0.98
N PRO A 36 14.04 -5.21 -1.47
CA PRO A 36 15.50 -5.39 -1.29
C PRO A 36 16.06 -4.72 -0.01
N MET A 37 15.24 -4.12 0.83
CA MET A 37 15.67 -3.35 2.01
C MET A 37 15.74 -4.17 3.29
N GLY A 38 15.35 -5.42 3.28
CA GLY A 38 15.44 -6.39 4.36
C GLY A 38 15.24 -7.82 3.85
N ASP A 39 15.47 -8.81 4.71
CA ASP A 39 15.45 -10.22 4.33
C ASP A 39 14.29 -11.02 4.97
N ASP A 40 13.39 -10.36 5.69
CA ASP A 40 12.29 -11.04 6.41
C ASP A 40 11.19 -11.54 5.46
N PHE A 41 11.07 -10.93 4.28
CA PHE A 41 10.00 -11.21 3.33
C PHE A 41 10.43 -10.97 1.89
N ASP A 42 10.13 -11.91 1.00
CA ASP A 42 10.33 -11.75 -0.44
C ASP A 42 8.98 -11.67 -1.17
N LYS A 43 8.58 -10.46 -1.53
CA LYS A 43 7.29 -10.20 -2.20
C LYS A 43 7.09 -11.01 -3.48
N ASN A 44 8.18 -11.35 -4.20
CA ASN A 44 8.09 -12.04 -5.49
C ASN A 44 7.73 -13.52 -5.32
N THR A 45 8.00 -14.09 -4.15
CA THR A 45 7.75 -15.51 -3.87
C THR A 45 6.65 -15.73 -2.82
N GLU A 46 6.41 -14.74 -1.95
CA GLU A 46 5.52 -14.88 -0.79
C GLU A 46 4.21 -14.09 -0.94
N ALA A 47 4.22 -12.96 -1.69
CA ALA A 47 3.01 -12.16 -1.86
C ALA A 47 2.19 -12.63 -3.06
N PRO A 48 0.85 -12.76 -2.95
CA PRO A 48 -0.04 -13.23 -4.03
C PRO A 48 0.12 -12.46 -5.36
N PHE A 49 0.36 -11.14 -5.29
CA PHE A 49 0.54 -10.28 -6.47
C PHE A 49 1.98 -9.80 -6.68
N GLY A 50 2.94 -10.34 -5.94
CA GLY A 50 4.34 -9.89 -6.03
C GLY A 50 4.55 -8.44 -5.60
N THR A 51 3.65 -7.87 -4.80
CA THR A 51 3.67 -6.46 -4.37
C THR A 51 3.63 -6.31 -2.87
N ILE A 52 3.99 -5.13 -2.37
CA ILE A 52 3.85 -4.71 -0.98
C ILE A 52 3.10 -3.36 -0.92
N PRO A 53 2.36 -3.05 0.15
CA PRO A 53 2.25 -3.81 1.40
C PRO A 53 1.54 -5.16 1.23
N TRP A 54 1.89 -6.09 2.11
CA TRP A 54 1.25 -7.39 2.26
C TRP A 54 0.85 -7.59 3.72
N LEU A 55 -0.25 -8.29 3.94
CA LEU A 55 -0.74 -8.65 5.26
C LEU A 55 -1.16 -10.11 5.29
N LYS A 56 -0.83 -10.78 6.39
CA LYS A 56 -1.40 -12.09 6.75
C LYS A 56 -2.04 -12.03 8.12
N ASP A 57 -3.29 -12.48 8.21
CA ASP A 57 -3.97 -12.68 9.47
C ASP A 57 -4.02 -14.17 9.82
N HIS A 58 -3.27 -14.54 10.83
CA HIS A 58 -3.17 -15.94 11.29
C HIS A 58 -4.44 -16.46 11.95
N SER A 59 -5.34 -15.57 12.38
CA SER A 59 -6.59 -15.99 13.05
C SER A 59 -7.59 -16.65 12.09
N ASN A 60 -7.49 -16.37 10.79
CA ASN A 60 -8.39 -16.89 9.77
C ASN A 60 -7.68 -17.29 8.46
N GLY A 61 -6.35 -17.08 8.40
CA GLY A 61 -5.53 -17.47 7.27
C GLY A 61 -5.64 -16.56 6.03
N ILE A 62 -6.32 -15.40 6.14
CA ILE A 62 -6.43 -14.46 5.01
C ILE A 62 -5.07 -13.83 4.70
N GLU A 63 -4.77 -13.70 3.42
CA GLU A 63 -3.64 -12.95 2.91
C GLU A 63 -4.13 -11.85 1.97
N LEU A 64 -3.67 -10.63 2.18
CA LEU A 64 -4.06 -9.46 1.42
C LEU A 64 -2.85 -8.74 0.86
N ASN A 65 -2.94 -8.37 -0.40
CA ASN A 65 -2.15 -7.33 -1.03
C ASN A 65 -3.04 -6.13 -1.31
N ASP A 66 -2.44 -5.00 -1.62
CA ASP A 66 -3.07 -3.70 -1.82
C ASP A 66 -3.43 -2.97 -0.52
N SER A 67 -2.94 -1.74 -0.44
CA SER A 67 -3.06 -0.95 0.79
C SER A 67 -4.50 -0.57 1.13
N LEU A 68 -5.37 -0.36 0.12
CA LEU A 68 -6.79 -0.07 0.36
C LEU A 68 -7.52 -1.30 0.93
N ALA A 69 -7.30 -2.47 0.34
CA ALA A 69 -7.89 -3.71 0.83
C ALA A 69 -7.46 -4.03 2.26
N ILE A 70 -6.17 -3.85 2.56
CA ILE A 70 -5.62 -4.05 3.91
C ILE A 70 -6.26 -3.09 4.91
N VAL A 71 -6.35 -1.79 4.58
CA VAL A 71 -6.95 -0.79 5.46
C VAL A 71 -8.42 -1.10 5.72
N GLN A 72 -9.21 -1.38 4.68
CA GLN A 72 -10.62 -1.72 4.83
C GLN A 72 -10.82 -2.97 5.70
N TYR A 73 -9.98 -3.97 5.53
CA TYR A 73 -9.98 -5.17 6.35
C TYR A 73 -9.72 -4.85 7.82
N LEU A 74 -8.65 -4.09 8.10
CA LEU A 74 -8.25 -3.77 9.48
C LEU A 74 -9.30 -2.94 10.21
N VAL A 75 -9.84 -1.87 9.61
CA VAL A 75 -10.83 -1.01 10.26
C VAL A 75 -12.18 -1.70 10.45
N THR A 76 -12.48 -2.73 9.65
CA THR A 76 -13.71 -3.53 9.79
C THR A 76 -13.56 -4.60 10.86
N LYS A 77 -12.44 -5.32 10.85
CA LYS A 77 -12.20 -6.42 11.78
C LYS A 77 -11.85 -5.94 13.19
N TYR A 78 -11.15 -4.82 13.30
CA TYR A 78 -10.70 -4.23 14.56
C TYR A 78 -11.32 -2.84 14.73
N PRO A 79 -12.57 -2.72 15.19
CA PRO A 79 -13.23 -1.43 15.36
C PRO A 79 -12.42 -0.47 16.25
N GLY A 80 -12.33 0.79 15.84
CA GLY A 80 -11.57 1.81 16.53
C GLY A 80 -11.88 3.22 16.01
N PRO A 81 -11.03 4.23 16.29
CA PRO A 81 -11.33 5.63 15.99
C PRO A 81 -11.56 5.93 14.51
N LEU A 82 -11.01 5.11 13.61
CA LEU A 82 -11.13 5.31 12.16
C LEU A 82 -12.14 4.38 11.50
N THR A 83 -12.91 3.62 12.28
CA THR A 83 -13.97 2.77 11.74
C THR A 83 -15.13 3.63 11.27
N PRO A 84 -15.57 3.53 9.99
CA PRO A 84 -16.73 4.26 9.49
C PRO A 84 -17.98 3.92 10.28
N THR A 85 -18.75 4.94 10.67
CA THR A 85 -19.94 4.80 11.49
C THR A 85 -21.24 4.63 10.69
N SER A 86 -21.19 4.77 9.37
CA SER A 86 -22.31 4.55 8.46
C SER A 86 -21.81 4.10 7.08
N THR A 87 -22.73 3.61 6.24
CA THR A 87 -22.45 3.25 4.85
C THR A 87 -21.94 4.45 4.03
N GLU A 88 -22.51 5.63 4.27
CA GLU A 88 -22.11 6.87 3.60
C GLU A 88 -20.68 7.26 4.00
N ASN A 89 -20.35 7.18 5.29
CA ASN A 89 -18.99 7.43 5.77
C ASN A 89 -17.99 6.40 5.23
N ALA A 90 -18.38 5.15 5.10
CA ALA A 90 -17.54 4.12 4.47
C ALA A 90 -17.29 4.45 2.99
N ALA A 91 -18.31 4.85 2.25
CA ALA A 91 -18.19 5.23 0.85
C ALA A 91 -17.31 6.47 0.66
N LEU A 92 -17.49 7.51 1.49
CA LEU A 92 -16.65 8.71 1.48
C LEU A 92 -15.19 8.38 1.82
N SER A 93 -14.95 7.56 2.83
CA SER A 93 -13.61 7.10 3.18
C SER A 93 -12.95 6.38 2.01
N ALA A 94 -13.65 5.46 1.35
CA ALA A 94 -13.14 4.74 0.20
C ALA A 94 -12.84 5.67 -0.98
N MET A 95 -13.70 6.67 -1.24
CA MET A 95 -13.51 7.66 -2.29
C MET A 95 -12.23 8.51 -2.05
N TYR A 96 -12.08 9.08 -0.85
CA TYR A 96 -10.89 9.87 -0.51
C TYR A 96 -9.63 9.03 -0.50
N TRP A 97 -9.72 7.78 -0.05
CA TRP A 97 -8.60 6.86 -0.08
C TRP A 97 -8.15 6.54 -1.50
N SER A 98 -9.09 6.21 -2.38
CA SER A 98 -8.80 5.94 -3.80
C SER A 98 -8.13 7.14 -4.46
N TRP A 99 -8.70 8.33 -4.26
CA TRP A 99 -8.10 9.58 -4.76
C TRP A 99 -6.68 9.80 -4.23
N ALA A 100 -6.46 9.57 -2.94
CA ALA A 100 -5.14 9.72 -2.33
C ALA A 100 -4.12 8.73 -2.91
N GLN A 101 -4.54 7.50 -3.25
CA GLN A 101 -3.68 6.52 -3.89
C GLN A 101 -3.29 6.92 -5.32
N ASP A 102 -4.23 7.46 -6.08
CA ASP A 102 -3.97 7.97 -7.42
C ASP A 102 -2.98 9.14 -7.37
N TYR A 103 -3.23 10.09 -6.48
CA TYR A 103 -2.32 11.23 -6.25
C TYR A 103 -0.93 10.77 -5.79
N TYR A 104 -0.86 9.85 -4.85
CA TYR A 104 0.39 9.27 -4.38
C TYR A 104 1.16 8.58 -5.51
N SER A 105 0.47 7.81 -6.35
CA SER A 105 1.07 7.16 -7.51
C SER A 105 1.62 8.17 -8.51
N PHE A 106 0.87 9.23 -8.75
CA PHE A 106 1.30 10.33 -9.64
C PHE A 106 2.55 11.05 -9.11
N VAL A 107 2.56 11.41 -7.81
CA VAL A 107 3.67 12.18 -7.21
C VAL A 107 4.91 11.33 -7.01
N LEU A 108 4.77 10.07 -6.60
CA LEU A 108 5.92 9.23 -6.28
C LEU A 108 6.42 8.36 -7.43
N SER A 109 5.66 8.25 -8.51
CA SER A 109 6.11 7.46 -9.65
C SER A 109 7.47 7.88 -10.22
N PRO A 110 7.85 9.17 -10.27
CA PRO A 110 9.20 9.57 -10.68
C PRO A 110 10.31 9.09 -9.75
N PHE A 111 9.99 8.82 -8.49
CA PHE A 111 10.95 8.34 -7.49
C PHE A 111 10.96 6.83 -7.34
N HIS A 112 9.96 6.14 -7.89
CA HIS A 112 9.83 4.69 -7.78
C HIS A 112 11.07 3.98 -8.34
N ASP A 113 11.56 4.42 -9.48
CA ASP A 113 12.70 3.82 -10.17
C ASP A 113 14.01 4.06 -9.40
N ILE A 114 14.14 5.22 -8.74
CA ILE A 114 15.26 5.52 -7.86
C ILE A 114 15.27 4.59 -6.64
N ILE A 115 14.11 4.36 -6.05
CA ILE A 115 13.94 3.53 -4.84
C ILE A 115 14.09 2.04 -5.16
N THR A 116 13.61 1.60 -6.33
CA THR A 116 13.59 0.18 -6.72
C THR A 116 14.84 -0.25 -7.48
N GLY A 117 15.74 0.69 -7.82
CA GLY A 117 16.97 0.41 -8.57
C GLY A 117 16.72 0.12 -10.05
N HIS A 118 15.53 0.39 -10.57
CA HIS A 118 15.28 0.35 -12.00
C HIS A 118 15.87 1.60 -12.65
N ASN A 119 16.87 1.42 -13.51
CA ASN A 119 17.61 2.52 -14.17
C ASN A 119 16.84 3.19 -15.33
N GLU A 120 15.62 2.79 -15.62
CA GLU A 120 14.81 3.41 -16.66
C GLU A 120 13.97 4.54 -16.07
N PRO A 121 14.14 5.79 -16.53
CA PRO A 121 13.36 6.91 -16.05
C PRO A 121 11.87 6.68 -16.30
N PHE A 122 11.06 6.80 -15.25
CA PHE A 122 9.61 6.62 -15.28
C PHE A 122 8.91 7.40 -16.41
N TRP A 123 9.36 8.63 -16.72
CA TRP A 123 8.79 9.43 -17.80
C TRP A 123 8.95 8.82 -19.19
N ARG A 124 9.88 7.88 -19.42
CA ARG A 124 9.98 7.14 -20.69
C ARG A 124 8.79 6.22 -20.94
N ASN A 125 8.11 5.78 -19.87
CA ASN A 125 6.92 4.95 -19.97
C ASN A 125 5.62 5.76 -19.92
N LEU A 126 5.68 7.05 -19.62
CA LEU A 126 4.54 7.95 -19.75
C LEU A 126 4.37 8.31 -21.23
N ARG A 127 3.49 7.59 -21.92
CA ARG A 127 3.05 7.90 -23.30
C ARG A 127 2.47 9.32 -23.46
N LEU A 128 2.29 10.04 -22.36
CA LEU A 128 1.90 11.46 -22.36
C LEU A 128 2.93 12.36 -23.07
N THR A 129 4.22 11.99 -23.05
CA THR A 129 5.25 12.76 -23.77
C THR A 129 5.11 12.61 -25.27
N ASP A 130 4.73 11.44 -25.76
CA ASP A 130 4.54 11.20 -27.19
C ASP A 130 3.28 11.89 -27.71
N THR A 131 2.20 11.90 -26.92
CA THR A 131 0.93 12.57 -27.27
C THR A 131 1.09 14.09 -27.31
N LEU A 132 1.91 14.69 -26.43
CA LEU A 132 2.20 16.12 -26.42
C LEU A 132 3.19 16.55 -27.51
N ALA A 133 4.08 15.65 -27.93
CA ALA A 133 5.03 15.90 -29.00
C ALA A 133 4.38 15.83 -30.40
N GLU A 134 3.35 14.99 -30.57
CA GLU A 134 2.62 14.85 -31.83
C GLU A 134 1.47 15.85 -32.02
N GLY A 135 1.00 16.50 -30.96
CA GLY A 135 -0.07 17.52 -30.98
C GLY A 135 0.36 18.93 -31.34
N GLY A 136 1.63 19.15 -31.64
CA GLY A 136 2.22 20.44 -31.96
C GLY A 136 2.41 20.71 -33.45
N LYS A 137 1.47 20.27 -34.32
CA LYS A 137 1.40 20.70 -35.71
C LYS A 137 0.03 21.26 -36.04
#